data_c3255ef01fd90860b17525db1010aec6
#
_entry.id   c3255ef01fd90860b17525db1010aec6
#
_cell.length_a   1.000
_cell.length_b   1.000
_cell.length_c   1.000
_cell.angle_alpha   90.00
_cell.angle_beta   90.00
_cell.angle_gamma   90.00
#
_symmetry.space_group_name_H-M   'P 1'
#
loop_
_entity.id
_entity.type
_entity.pdbx_description
1 polymer ?
#
loop_
_entity_poly.entity_id
_entity_poly.type
_entity_poly.pdbx_seq_one_letter_code
_entity_poly.pdbx_strand_id
1 'polypeptide(L)'
;RGKENHDVYMQLDKDLAAFLQTLDATVGKGNYLFFLTADHGAAHNYNMLRSHKYPAGGWDYDATTQALNDHLKDKFHLTENPVFPEDNYQFTFNKGVLAKADVDLDDAVEEAVKWLKQQKDFIYVVDNEHLVEAAIPAPIKERLINGYCHGRSGEITVVTRPQYFGGKDDPQYKGTQHGQPFPYDTHIPCIYYGWNVPHGETTQETHITDIAATVCALLHIQMPNGCIGTPTQLK
;
A
#
# COMPACT_ATOMS: atom_id res chain seq x y z
N ARG A 1 -11.92 3.61 -15.84
CA ARG A 1 -11.98 3.03 -17.22
C ARG A 1 -12.20 4.14 -18.26
N GLY A 2 -11.35 5.17 -18.26
CA GLY A 2 -11.36 6.20 -19.29
C GLY A 2 -10.69 5.70 -20.58
N LYS A 3 -10.98 6.36 -21.70
CA LYS A 3 -10.28 6.09 -22.97
C LYS A 3 -8.79 6.34 -22.80
N GLU A 4 -8.43 7.37 -22.07
CA GLU A 4 -7.05 7.76 -21.76
C GLU A 4 -6.26 6.61 -21.12
N ASN A 5 -6.87 5.93 -20.14
CA ASN A 5 -6.21 4.78 -19.51
C ASN A 5 -6.02 3.61 -20.47
N HIS A 6 -7.01 3.32 -21.32
CA HIS A 6 -6.87 2.33 -22.37
C HIS A 6 -5.74 2.70 -23.36
N ASP A 7 -5.68 3.97 -23.77
CA ASP A 7 -4.68 4.44 -24.72
C ASP A 7 -3.26 4.37 -24.15
N VAL A 8 -3.09 4.62 -22.84
CA VAL A 8 -1.81 4.45 -22.13
C VAL A 8 -1.35 2.99 -22.18
N TYR A 9 -2.23 2.02 -21.93
CA TYR A 9 -1.86 0.60 -22.02
C TYR A 9 -1.55 0.17 -23.46
N MET A 10 -2.28 0.68 -24.44
CA MET A 10 -1.99 0.42 -25.86
C MET A 10 -0.65 1.03 -26.28
N GLN A 11 -0.27 2.16 -25.70
CA GLN A 11 1.05 2.76 -25.95
C GLN A 11 2.15 1.97 -25.24
N LEU A 12 1.94 1.56 -23.99
CA LEU A 12 2.88 0.71 -23.25
C LEU A 12 3.19 -0.60 -23.99
N ASP A 13 2.18 -1.24 -24.58
CA ASP A 13 2.37 -2.46 -25.38
C ASP A 13 3.32 -2.22 -26.58
N LYS A 14 3.15 -1.11 -27.29
CA LYS A 14 4.05 -0.72 -28.40
C LYS A 14 5.47 -0.42 -27.91
N ASP A 15 5.60 0.29 -26.81
CA ASP A 15 6.90 0.66 -26.24
C ASP A 15 7.64 -0.59 -25.74
N LEU A 16 6.95 -1.53 -25.10
CA LEU A 16 7.50 -2.82 -24.71
C LEU A 16 7.93 -3.64 -25.94
N ALA A 17 7.12 -3.67 -27.00
CA ALA A 17 7.50 -4.37 -28.23
C ALA A 17 8.78 -3.79 -28.85
N ALA A 18 8.91 -2.46 -28.92
CA ALA A 18 10.11 -1.79 -29.43
C ALA A 18 11.34 -2.04 -28.52
N PHE A 19 11.13 -2.01 -27.21
CA PHE A 19 12.18 -2.33 -26.24
C PHE A 19 12.70 -3.76 -26.40
N LEU A 20 11.80 -4.74 -26.47
CA LEU A 20 12.17 -6.16 -26.66
C LEU A 20 12.85 -6.40 -27.99
N GLN A 21 12.42 -5.73 -29.10
CA GLN A 21 13.13 -5.78 -30.38
C GLN A 21 14.56 -5.24 -30.28
N THR A 22 14.78 -4.18 -29.49
CA THR A 22 16.12 -3.64 -29.26
C THR A 22 17.00 -4.64 -28.49
N LEU A 23 16.44 -5.30 -27.47
CA LEU A 23 17.16 -6.36 -26.75
C LEU A 23 17.47 -7.54 -27.64
N ASP A 24 16.55 -7.99 -28.46
CA ASP A 24 16.76 -9.08 -29.44
C ASP A 24 17.89 -8.75 -30.42
N ALA A 25 17.98 -7.50 -30.87
CA ALA A 25 19.01 -7.06 -31.81
C ALA A 25 20.38 -6.85 -31.16
N THR A 26 20.45 -6.43 -29.89
CA THR A 26 21.70 -6.08 -29.21
C THR A 26 22.28 -7.20 -28.35
N VAL A 27 21.44 -7.92 -27.65
CA VAL A 27 21.82 -9.00 -26.73
C VAL A 27 21.63 -10.38 -27.38
N GLY A 28 20.70 -10.49 -28.30
CA GLY A 28 20.29 -11.72 -28.96
C GLY A 28 19.03 -12.32 -28.31
N LYS A 29 18.14 -12.78 -29.17
CA LYS A 29 16.86 -13.37 -28.75
C LYS A 29 17.09 -14.58 -27.83
N GLY A 30 16.43 -14.57 -26.67
CA GLY A 30 16.55 -15.62 -25.67
C GLY A 30 17.81 -15.56 -24.80
N ASN A 31 18.66 -14.55 -24.93
CA ASN A 31 19.88 -14.37 -24.14
C ASN A 31 19.72 -13.38 -22.98
N TYR A 32 18.50 -12.95 -22.69
CA TYR A 32 18.17 -12.05 -21.59
C TYR A 32 16.95 -12.56 -20.84
N LEU A 33 16.87 -12.23 -19.57
CA LEU A 33 15.70 -12.41 -18.72
C LEU A 33 15.05 -11.03 -18.49
N PHE A 34 13.80 -10.93 -18.86
CA PHE A 34 12.98 -9.74 -18.63
C PHE A 34 11.84 -10.07 -17.68
N PHE A 35 11.52 -9.17 -16.76
CA PHE A 35 10.29 -9.25 -15.98
C PHE A 35 9.59 -7.90 -15.91
N LEU A 36 8.26 -7.94 -15.81
CA LEU A 36 7.40 -6.77 -15.66
C LEU A 36 6.49 -6.98 -14.46
N THR A 37 6.42 -6.00 -13.60
CA THR A 37 5.53 -5.95 -12.45
C THR A 37 5.04 -4.53 -12.21
N ALA A 38 4.29 -4.31 -11.15
CA ALA A 38 3.93 -2.99 -10.62
C ALA A 38 4.24 -2.95 -9.11
N ASP A 39 4.40 -1.77 -8.58
CA ASP A 39 4.57 -1.53 -7.14
C ASP A 39 3.24 -1.71 -6.38
N HIS A 40 2.11 -1.33 -7.00
CA HIS A 40 0.75 -1.45 -6.46
C HIS A 40 -0.28 -1.35 -7.60
N GLY A 41 -1.52 -1.69 -7.28
CA GLY A 41 -2.69 -1.35 -8.07
C GLY A 41 -3.27 0.02 -7.68
N ALA A 42 -4.57 0.21 -7.90
CA ALA A 42 -5.26 1.44 -7.50
C ALA A 42 -6.76 1.23 -7.34
N ALA A 43 -7.38 1.99 -6.44
CA ALA A 43 -8.83 2.04 -6.29
C ALA A 43 -9.51 2.54 -7.56
N HIS A 44 -10.77 2.23 -7.75
CA HIS A 44 -11.56 2.89 -8.79
C HIS A 44 -11.89 4.34 -8.37
N ASN A 45 -12.04 5.22 -9.35
CA ASN A 45 -12.55 6.57 -9.07
C ASN A 45 -13.90 6.49 -8.34
N TYR A 46 -13.99 7.12 -7.17
CA TYR A 46 -15.18 7.00 -6.30
C TYR A 46 -16.43 7.64 -6.91
N ASN A 47 -16.30 8.68 -7.73
CA ASN A 47 -17.47 9.28 -8.40
C ASN A 47 -18.03 8.35 -9.47
N MET A 48 -17.18 7.63 -10.19
CA MET A 48 -17.60 6.58 -11.12
C MET A 48 -18.31 5.45 -10.37
N LEU A 49 -17.78 4.97 -9.26
CA LEU A 49 -18.41 3.92 -8.46
C LEU A 49 -19.79 4.38 -7.92
N ARG A 50 -19.88 5.59 -7.41
CA ARG A 50 -21.15 6.19 -6.93
C ARG A 50 -22.20 6.29 -8.04
N SER A 51 -21.79 6.63 -9.26
CA SER A 51 -22.70 6.64 -10.41
C SER A 51 -23.30 5.27 -10.72
N HIS A 52 -22.60 4.19 -10.31
CA HIS A 52 -23.06 2.80 -10.37
C HIS A 52 -23.65 2.29 -9.04
N LYS A 53 -23.92 3.20 -8.08
CA LYS A 53 -24.50 2.89 -6.77
C LYS A 53 -23.64 2.02 -5.86
N TYR A 54 -22.31 2.01 -6.06
CA TYR A 54 -21.38 1.41 -5.12
C TYR A 54 -20.92 2.41 -4.05
N PRO A 55 -20.78 1.97 -2.79
CA PRO A 55 -20.25 2.83 -1.73
C PRO A 55 -18.75 3.10 -2.01
N ALA A 56 -18.41 4.38 -2.11
CA ALA A 56 -17.04 4.83 -2.33
C ALA A 56 -16.90 6.29 -1.91
N GLY A 57 -15.69 6.78 -1.65
CA GLY A 57 -15.50 8.19 -1.26
C GLY A 57 -14.07 8.60 -1.04
N GLY A 58 -13.90 9.89 -0.75
CA GLY A 58 -12.68 10.45 -0.21
C GLY A 58 -12.69 10.42 1.32
N TRP A 59 -11.53 10.31 1.91
CA TRP A 59 -11.29 10.52 3.34
C TRP A 59 -10.42 11.77 3.52
N ASP A 60 -10.99 12.79 4.17
CA ASP A 60 -10.27 14.02 4.47
C ASP A 60 -9.32 13.78 5.65
N TYR A 61 -8.09 13.37 5.34
CA TYR A 61 -7.06 13.07 6.31
C TYR A 61 -6.58 14.31 7.07
N ASP A 62 -6.57 15.48 6.43
CA ASP A 62 -6.20 16.75 7.11
C ASP A 62 -7.22 17.09 8.19
N ALA A 63 -8.52 17.02 7.86
CA ALA A 63 -9.57 17.26 8.82
C ALA A 63 -9.56 16.24 9.96
N THR A 64 -9.29 14.96 9.65
CA THR A 64 -9.21 13.91 10.66
C THR A 64 -8.01 14.13 11.59
N THR A 65 -6.83 14.45 11.05
CA THR A 65 -5.63 14.74 11.84
C THR A 65 -5.83 15.95 12.74
N GLN A 66 -6.45 17.01 12.21
CA GLN A 66 -6.75 18.19 13.04
C GLN A 66 -7.72 17.87 14.17
N ALA A 67 -8.80 17.14 13.90
CA ALA A 67 -9.77 16.75 14.91
C ALA A 67 -9.18 15.81 15.96
N LEU A 68 -8.29 14.88 15.57
CA LEU A 68 -7.54 14.03 16.51
C LEU A 68 -6.63 14.87 17.39
N ASN A 69 -5.89 15.81 16.83
CA ASN A 69 -5.04 16.71 17.58
C ASN A 69 -5.85 17.53 18.61
N ASP A 70 -7.01 18.05 18.19
CA ASP A 70 -7.87 18.83 19.09
C ASP A 70 -8.42 17.97 20.22
N HIS A 71 -8.83 16.72 19.92
CA HIS A 71 -9.26 15.75 20.93
C HIS A 71 -8.16 15.43 21.95
N LEU A 72 -6.95 15.13 21.49
CA LEU A 72 -5.82 14.78 22.35
C LEU A 72 -5.34 15.98 23.17
N LYS A 73 -5.35 17.19 22.60
CA LYS A 73 -5.06 18.43 23.35
C LYS A 73 -6.04 18.64 24.50
N ASP A 74 -7.32 18.46 24.25
CA ASP A 74 -8.34 18.59 25.29
C ASP A 74 -8.18 17.50 26.37
N LYS A 75 -7.98 16.25 25.93
CA LYS A 75 -7.85 15.10 26.83
C LYS A 75 -6.65 15.18 27.76
N PHE A 76 -5.50 15.59 27.25
CA PHE A 76 -4.23 15.62 27.99
C PHE A 76 -3.75 17.04 28.33
N HIS A 77 -4.59 18.06 28.12
CA HIS A 77 -4.29 19.47 28.39
C HIS A 77 -3.02 19.97 27.69
N LEU A 78 -2.81 19.52 26.42
CA LEU A 78 -1.64 19.88 25.64
C LEU A 78 -1.83 21.23 24.95
N THR A 79 -0.73 21.98 24.81
CA THR A 79 -0.73 23.29 24.12
C THR A 79 -0.28 23.21 22.65
N GLU A 80 0.42 22.13 22.29
CA GLU A 80 0.92 21.86 20.94
C GLU A 80 0.26 20.59 20.36
N ASN A 81 0.28 20.42 19.06
CA ASN A 81 -0.27 19.24 18.39
C ASN A 81 0.60 18.00 18.69
N PRO A 82 0.05 16.96 19.34
CA PRO A 82 0.78 15.74 19.63
C PRO A 82 0.94 14.79 18.45
N VAL A 83 0.21 14.99 17.33
CA VAL A 83 0.27 14.14 16.15
C VAL A 83 0.72 14.97 14.94
N PHE A 84 1.68 14.44 14.18
CA PHE A 84 2.13 15.02 12.93
C PHE A 84 1.04 14.91 11.84
N PRO A 85 1.17 15.62 10.70
CA PRO A 85 0.31 15.36 9.55
C PRO A 85 0.31 13.88 9.17
N GLU A 86 -0.87 13.38 8.81
CA GLU A 86 -1.01 11.98 8.38
C GLU A 86 -0.15 11.72 7.15
N ASP A 87 0.48 10.54 7.11
CA ASP A 87 1.24 10.05 5.97
C ASP A 87 1.04 8.54 5.80
N ASN A 88 0.74 8.12 4.59
CA ASN A 88 0.57 6.70 4.22
C ASN A 88 -0.43 5.92 5.09
N TYR A 89 -1.55 6.55 5.45
CA TYR A 89 -2.57 5.98 6.35
C TYR A 89 -2.04 5.67 7.75
N GLN A 90 -1.03 6.41 8.20
CA GLN A 90 -0.42 6.28 9.52
C GLN A 90 -0.45 7.61 10.27
N PHE A 91 -0.59 7.51 11.59
CA PHE A 91 -0.46 8.63 12.51
C PHE A 91 0.80 8.46 13.34
N THR A 92 1.66 9.48 13.30
CA THR A 92 2.93 9.52 14.03
C THR A 92 2.88 10.57 15.12
N PHE A 93 3.30 10.19 16.32
CA PHE A 93 3.26 11.08 17.48
C PHE A 93 4.51 11.94 17.62
N ASN A 94 4.31 13.19 17.99
CA ASN A 94 5.37 14.09 18.42
C ASN A 94 5.72 13.79 19.89
N LYS A 95 6.64 12.85 20.09
CA LYS A 95 7.09 12.41 21.42
C LYS A 95 7.64 13.56 22.27
N GLY A 96 8.18 14.61 21.63
CA GLY A 96 8.66 15.81 22.34
C GLY A 96 7.54 16.63 22.95
N VAL A 97 6.37 16.68 22.33
CA VAL A 97 5.18 17.36 22.88
C VAL A 97 4.64 16.57 24.07
N LEU A 98 4.52 15.24 23.96
CA LEU A 98 4.06 14.38 25.04
C LEU A 98 5.00 14.45 26.26
N ALA A 99 6.30 14.34 26.03
CA ALA A 99 7.31 14.40 27.10
C ALA A 99 7.30 15.73 27.89
N LYS A 100 7.08 16.87 27.21
CA LYS A 100 6.95 18.19 27.89
C LYS A 100 5.76 18.26 28.84
N ALA A 101 4.71 17.49 28.56
CA ALA A 101 3.47 17.47 29.33
C ALA A 101 3.39 16.29 30.30
N ASP A 102 4.46 15.49 30.44
CA ASP A 102 4.50 14.26 31.23
C ASP A 102 3.38 13.27 30.87
N VAL A 103 3.09 13.16 29.56
CA VAL A 103 2.10 12.23 29.01
C VAL A 103 2.83 11.02 28.43
N ASP A 104 2.42 9.84 28.85
CA ASP A 104 2.94 8.58 28.34
C ASP A 104 2.50 8.36 26.88
N LEU A 105 3.39 7.82 26.05
CA LEU A 105 3.10 7.56 24.64
C LEU A 105 1.99 6.51 24.48
N ASP A 106 2.04 5.44 25.27
CA ASP A 106 1.09 4.33 25.17
C ASP A 106 -0.31 4.80 25.56
N ASP A 107 -0.44 5.65 26.59
CA ASP A 107 -1.72 6.27 26.98
C ASP A 107 -2.28 7.17 25.84
N ALA A 108 -1.41 7.93 25.20
CA ALA A 108 -1.80 8.81 24.08
C ALA A 108 -2.22 8.01 22.84
N VAL A 109 -1.51 6.92 22.53
CA VAL A 109 -1.83 6.00 21.44
C VAL A 109 -3.14 5.26 21.71
N GLU A 110 -3.35 4.76 22.93
CA GLU A 110 -4.61 4.08 23.31
C GLU A 110 -5.82 5.01 23.13
N GLU A 111 -5.73 6.24 23.63
CA GLU A 111 -6.81 7.23 23.49
C GLU A 111 -7.05 7.60 22.02
N ALA A 112 -5.99 7.77 21.22
CA ALA A 112 -6.11 8.05 19.79
C ALA A 112 -6.76 6.88 19.03
N VAL A 113 -6.36 5.65 19.31
CA VAL A 113 -6.98 4.44 18.72
C VAL A 113 -8.45 4.36 19.07
N LYS A 114 -8.80 4.62 20.32
CA LYS A 114 -10.18 4.63 20.79
C LYS A 114 -11.02 5.69 20.07
N TRP A 115 -10.49 6.88 19.89
CA TRP A 115 -11.16 7.97 19.18
C TRP A 115 -11.29 7.67 17.68
N LEU A 116 -10.21 7.23 17.04
CA LEU A 116 -10.20 6.88 15.60
C LEU A 116 -11.16 5.74 15.27
N LYS A 117 -11.32 4.74 16.13
CA LYS A 117 -12.30 3.65 15.97
C LYS A 117 -13.75 4.13 15.92
N GLN A 118 -14.05 5.32 16.39
CA GLN A 118 -15.40 5.91 16.31
C GLN A 118 -15.64 6.63 14.97
N GLN A 119 -14.61 6.85 14.18
CA GLN A 119 -14.74 7.52 12.89
C GLN A 119 -15.33 6.55 11.86
N LYS A 120 -16.31 7.04 11.08
CA LYS A 120 -17.04 6.22 10.09
C LYS A 120 -16.19 5.78 8.90
N ASP A 121 -15.05 6.42 8.69
CA ASP A 121 -14.22 6.24 7.51
C ASP A 121 -13.32 4.99 7.60
N PHE A 122 -13.11 4.49 8.82
CA PHE A 122 -12.24 3.36 9.06
C PHE A 122 -13.00 2.08 9.36
N ILE A 123 -12.45 0.96 8.89
CA ILE A 123 -12.89 -0.39 9.28
C ILE A 123 -11.94 -1.02 10.29
N TYR A 124 -10.66 -0.64 10.24
CA TYR A 124 -9.66 -1.04 11.23
C TYR A 124 -8.78 0.14 11.61
N VAL A 125 -8.48 0.22 12.89
CA VAL A 125 -7.52 1.13 13.49
C VAL A 125 -6.63 0.28 14.37
N VAL A 126 -5.35 0.26 14.10
CA VAL A 126 -4.41 -0.67 14.72
C VAL A 126 -3.26 0.11 15.34
N ASP A 127 -2.98 -0.17 16.59
CA ASP A 127 -1.74 0.17 17.24
C ASP A 127 -0.62 -0.71 16.64
N ASN A 128 0.39 -0.09 16.09
CA ASN A 128 1.45 -0.78 15.34
C ASN A 128 2.40 -1.57 16.25
N GLU A 129 2.56 -1.21 17.51
CA GLU A 129 3.31 -2.01 18.47
C GLU A 129 2.59 -3.32 18.83
N HIS A 130 1.25 -3.36 18.68
CA HIS A 130 0.40 -4.51 19.00
C HIS A 130 -0.25 -5.16 17.75
N LEU A 131 0.37 -5.02 16.57
CA LEU A 131 -0.14 -5.57 15.31
C LEU A 131 -0.45 -7.07 15.37
N VAL A 132 0.39 -7.84 16.06
CA VAL A 132 0.25 -9.31 16.14
C VAL A 132 -1.03 -9.70 16.89
N GLU A 133 -1.38 -8.96 17.92
CA GLU A 133 -2.57 -9.18 18.74
C GLU A 133 -3.85 -8.61 18.11
N ALA A 134 -3.73 -7.75 17.09
CA ALA A 134 -4.88 -7.06 16.50
C ALA A 134 -5.94 -8.05 15.98
N ALA A 135 -7.20 -7.83 16.37
CA ALA A 135 -8.34 -8.65 15.95
C ALA A 135 -8.87 -8.23 14.57
N ILE A 136 -8.05 -8.46 13.54
CA ILE A 136 -8.36 -8.16 12.13
C ILE A 136 -8.13 -9.38 11.25
N PRO A 137 -8.73 -9.45 10.03
CA PRO A 137 -8.57 -10.59 9.13
C PRO A 137 -7.10 -10.89 8.81
N ALA A 138 -6.73 -12.17 8.83
CA ALA A 138 -5.35 -12.61 8.65
C ALA A 138 -4.66 -12.02 7.40
N PRO A 139 -5.28 -11.98 6.20
CA PRO A 139 -4.62 -11.40 5.02
C PRO A 139 -4.31 -9.90 5.15
N ILE A 140 -5.15 -9.15 5.87
CA ILE A 140 -4.90 -7.72 6.13
C ILE A 140 -3.80 -7.59 7.19
N LYS A 141 -3.89 -8.36 8.27
CA LYS A 141 -2.89 -8.37 9.36
C LYS A 141 -1.49 -8.65 8.81
N GLU A 142 -1.34 -9.67 7.98
CA GLU A 142 -0.07 -10.05 7.37
C GLU A 142 0.53 -8.90 6.56
N ARG A 143 -0.28 -8.22 5.74
CA ARG A 143 0.19 -7.05 4.96
C ARG A 143 0.64 -5.90 5.84
N LEU A 144 -0.10 -5.61 6.93
CA LEU A 144 0.29 -4.57 7.88
C LEU A 144 1.59 -4.93 8.61
N ILE A 145 1.75 -6.18 9.05
CA ILE A 145 2.98 -6.67 9.70
C ILE A 145 4.17 -6.56 8.74
N ASN A 146 4.00 -7.01 7.49
CA ASN A 146 5.07 -6.96 6.48
C ASN A 146 5.44 -5.53 6.07
N GLY A 147 4.52 -4.58 6.19
CA GLY A 147 4.75 -3.15 5.94
C GLY A 147 5.28 -2.36 7.14
N TYR A 148 5.24 -2.93 8.34
CA TYR A 148 5.69 -2.25 9.56
C TYR A 148 7.21 -2.30 9.72
N CYS A 149 7.80 -1.15 10.02
CA CYS A 149 9.21 -1.03 10.36
C CYS A 149 9.34 -0.23 11.66
N HIS A 150 9.77 -0.90 12.74
CA HIS A 150 9.98 -0.24 14.04
C HIS A 150 10.91 0.98 13.89
N GLY A 151 10.50 2.10 14.48
CA GLY A 151 11.23 3.38 14.45
C GLY A 151 11.13 4.16 13.13
N ARG A 152 10.40 3.65 12.12
CA ARG A 152 10.13 4.34 10.85
C ARG A 152 8.64 4.46 10.52
N SER A 153 7.84 3.47 10.90
CA SER A 153 6.38 3.55 10.80
C SER A 153 5.80 4.41 11.91
N GLY A 154 4.63 4.99 11.66
CA GLY A 154 3.86 5.68 12.69
C GLY A 154 3.37 4.74 13.78
N GLU A 155 2.87 5.27 14.86
CA GLU A 155 2.35 4.49 15.98
C GLU A 155 1.00 3.83 15.67
N ILE A 156 0.19 4.43 14.80
CA ILE A 156 -1.14 3.91 14.45
C ILE A 156 -1.26 3.77 12.94
N THR A 157 -1.80 2.65 12.48
CA THR A 157 -2.23 2.44 11.09
C THR A 157 -3.74 2.38 11.01
N VAL A 158 -4.31 3.05 10.01
CA VAL A 158 -5.75 3.00 9.72
C VAL A 158 -6.02 2.31 8.39
N VAL A 159 -7.07 1.51 8.34
CA VAL A 159 -7.59 0.91 7.12
C VAL A 159 -8.96 1.52 6.84
N THR A 160 -9.07 2.25 5.76
CA THR A 160 -10.32 2.86 5.33
C THR A 160 -11.33 1.81 4.85
N ARG A 161 -12.56 2.19 4.64
CA ARG A 161 -13.53 1.34 3.94
C ARG A 161 -13.02 1.02 2.53
N PRO A 162 -13.35 -0.16 1.97
CA PRO A 162 -13.01 -0.47 0.58
C PRO A 162 -13.49 0.61 -0.38
N GLN A 163 -12.63 1.02 -1.33
CA GLN A 163 -12.88 2.11 -2.29
C GLN A 163 -13.03 3.51 -1.67
N TYR A 164 -12.60 3.67 -0.41
CA TYR A 164 -12.35 4.97 0.21
C TYR A 164 -10.83 5.17 0.31
N PHE A 165 -10.36 6.34 -0.10
CA PHE A 165 -8.92 6.64 -0.08
C PHE A 165 -8.65 8.07 0.34
N GLY A 166 -7.40 8.39 0.71
CA GLY A 166 -7.00 9.69 1.18
C GLY A 166 -7.24 10.80 0.17
N GLY A 167 -7.82 11.90 0.64
CA GLY A 167 -8.18 13.08 -0.12
C GLY A 167 -9.63 13.52 0.13
N LYS A 168 -9.87 14.82 0.00
CA LYS A 168 -11.24 15.36 0.20
C LYS A 168 -12.21 14.75 -0.78
N ASP A 169 -13.42 14.49 -0.29
CA ASP A 169 -14.52 14.05 -1.13
C ASP A 169 -14.96 15.21 -2.06
N ASP A 170 -14.62 15.09 -3.33
CA ASP A 170 -14.90 16.08 -4.37
C ASP A 170 -15.71 15.46 -5.52
N PRO A 171 -16.94 15.95 -5.79
CA PRO A 171 -17.75 15.45 -6.90
C PRO A 171 -17.10 15.61 -8.29
N GLN A 172 -16.11 16.47 -8.42
CA GLN A 172 -15.39 16.70 -9.67
C GLN A 172 -14.07 15.94 -9.78
N TYR A 173 -13.68 15.22 -8.73
CA TYR A 173 -12.43 14.45 -8.72
C TYR A 173 -12.45 13.34 -9.77
N LYS A 174 -11.42 13.30 -10.62
CA LYS A 174 -11.32 12.34 -11.74
C LYS A 174 -10.19 11.33 -11.56
N GLY A 175 -9.35 11.51 -10.56
CA GLY A 175 -8.23 10.62 -10.26
C GLY A 175 -8.61 9.38 -9.49
N THR A 176 -7.58 8.70 -8.99
CA THR A 176 -7.66 7.59 -8.05
C THR A 176 -6.45 7.64 -7.12
N GLN A 177 -6.47 6.81 -6.09
CA GLN A 177 -5.38 6.65 -5.13
C GLN A 177 -5.20 5.17 -4.78
N HIS A 178 -4.16 4.88 -4.05
CA HIS A 178 -3.72 3.57 -3.59
C HIS A 178 -3.32 3.62 -2.11
N GLY A 179 -2.76 2.53 -1.59
CA GLY A 179 -2.20 2.47 -0.23
C GLY A 179 -3.06 1.67 0.75
N GLN A 180 -4.06 0.93 0.27
CA GLN A 180 -4.92 0.11 1.11
C GLN A 180 -4.68 -1.39 0.89
N PRO A 181 -4.87 -2.24 1.93
CA PRO A 181 -4.57 -3.67 1.85
C PRO A 181 -5.63 -4.49 1.09
N PHE A 182 -6.32 -3.89 0.12
CA PHE A 182 -7.39 -4.55 -0.64
C PHE A 182 -6.90 -5.06 -1.99
N PRO A 183 -7.59 -6.07 -2.57
CA PRO A 183 -7.16 -6.67 -3.84
C PRO A 183 -6.97 -5.69 -5.00
N TYR A 184 -7.69 -4.57 -5.03
CA TYR A 184 -7.51 -3.56 -6.09
C TYR A 184 -6.16 -2.84 -6.01
N ASP A 185 -5.53 -2.79 -4.84
CA ASP A 185 -4.18 -2.25 -4.63
C ASP A 185 -3.10 -3.34 -4.64
N THR A 186 -3.44 -4.54 -4.18
CA THR A 186 -2.45 -5.61 -3.95
C THR A 186 -2.33 -6.62 -5.08
N HIS A 187 -3.31 -6.69 -6.01
CA HIS A 187 -3.24 -7.57 -7.16
C HIS A 187 -2.55 -6.86 -8.33
N ILE A 188 -1.30 -7.20 -8.55
CA ILE A 188 -0.41 -6.61 -9.55
C ILE A 188 0.04 -7.65 -10.58
N PRO A 189 0.44 -7.24 -11.79
CA PRO A 189 1.00 -8.16 -12.76
C PRO A 189 2.36 -8.68 -12.29
N CYS A 190 2.68 -9.93 -12.66
CA CYS A 190 4.00 -10.50 -12.52
C CYS A 190 4.29 -11.34 -13.76
N ILE A 191 5.07 -10.82 -14.69
CA ILE A 191 5.33 -11.41 -16.00
C ILE A 191 6.84 -11.64 -16.12
N TYR A 192 7.23 -12.86 -16.51
CA TYR A 192 8.60 -13.21 -16.84
C TYR A 192 8.69 -13.55 -18.33
N TYR A 193 9.79 -13.18 -18.98
CA TYR A 193 9.99 -13.42 -20.40
C TYR A 193 11.49 -13.61 -20.72
N GLY A 194 11.77 -14.45 -21.68
CA GLY A 194 13.09 -14.61 -22.27
C GLY A 194 13.82 -15.87 -21.82
N TRP A 195 15.10 -15.73 -21.48
CA TRP A 195 15.97 -16.87 -21.20
C TRP A 195 15.43 -17.78 -20.09
N ASN A 196 15.35 -19.08 -20.39
CA ASN A 196 14.92 -20.14 -19.46
C ASN A 196 13.53 -19.96 -18.84
N VAL A 197 12.67 -19.09 -19.42
CA VAL A 197 11.30 -18.93 -18.99
C VAL A 197 10.38 -19.78 -19.86
N PRO A 198 9.68 -20.81 -19.29
CA PRO A 198 8.73 -21.61 -20.04
C PRO A 198 7.49 -20.77 -20.41
N HIS A 199 6.86 -21.11 -21.53
CA HIS A 199 5.58 -20.52 -21.89
C HIS A 199 4.47 -21.14 -21.03
N GLY A 200 3.69 -20.30 -20.35
CA GLY A 200 2.57 -20.75 -19.52
C GLY A 200 2.07 -19.66 -18.60
N GLU A 201 1.21 -20.05 -17.68
CA GLU A 201 0.68 -19.21 -16.61
C GLU A 201 0.60 -20.01 -15.30
N THR A 202 0.63 -19.32 -14.17
CA THR A 202 0.43 -19.93 -12.86
C THR A 202 -0.60 -19.16 -12.07
N THR A 203 -1.40 -19.87 -11.28
CA THR A 203 -2.35 -19.30 -10.31
C THR A 203 -1.82 -19.37 -8.88
N GLN A 204 -0.55 -19.74 -8.71
CA GLN A 204 0.09 -19.71 -7.40
C GLN A 204 0.08 -18.29 -6.85
N GLU A 205 -0.31 -18.14 -5.59
CA GLU A 205 -0.16 -16.85 -4.90
C GLU A 205 1.32 -16.50 -4.78
N THR A 206 1.66 -15.30 -5.19
CA THR A 206 3.03 -14.77 -5.18
C THR A 206 3.05 -13.38 -4.56
N HIS A 207 4.21 -13.00 -4.06
CA HIS A 207 4.44 -11.69 -3.47
C HIS A 207 5.54 -10.94 -4.22
N ILE A 208 5.55 -9.63 -4.16
CA ILE A 208 6.60 -8.81 -4.80
C ILE A 208 8.01 -9.19 -4.30
N THR A 209 8.12 -9.69 -3.08
CA THR A 209 9.37 -10.21 -2.49
C THR A 209 9.89 -11.46 -3.20
N ASP A 210 9.04 -12.19 -3.92
CA ASP A 210 9.40 -13.43 -4.61
C ASP A 210 10.14 -13.19 -5.93
N ILE A 211 10.07 -11.97 -6.46
CA ILE A 211 10.68 -11.61 -7.75
C ILE A 211 12.20 -11.82 -7.70
N ALA A 212 12.88 -11.27 -6.70
CA ALA A 212 14.34 -11.42 -6.56
C ALA A 212 14.73 -12.88 -6.40
N ALA A 213 13.99 -13.64 -5.57
CA ALA A 213 14.22 -15.07 -5.37
C ALA A 213 14.04 -15.86 -6.67
N THR A 214 12.99 -15.56 -7.45
CA THR A 214 12.70 -16.22 -8.73
C THR A 214 13.79 -15.93 -9.77
N VAL A 215 14.21 -14.67 -9.90
CA VAL A 215 15.29 -14.28 -10.81
C VAL A 215 16.59 -14.98 -10.44
N CYS A 216 16.94 -15.01 -9.15
CA CYS A 216 18.16 -15.71 -8.70
C CYS A 216 18.10 -17.21 -8.97
N ALA A 217 16.94 -17.84 -8.77
CA ALA A 217 16.75 -19.26 -9.07
C ALA A 217 16.89 -19.55 -10.58
N LEU A 218 16.31 -18.73 -11.45
CA LEU A 218 16.46 -18.85 -12.89
C LEU A 218 17.90 -18.69 -13.35
N LEU A 219 18.63 -17.75 -12.76
CA LEU A 219 20.04 -17.47 -13.10
C LEU A 219 21.03 -18.41 -12.40
N HIS A 220 20.58 -19.29 -11.50
CA HIS A 220 21.42 -20.16 -10.68
C HIS A 220 22.47 -19.39 -9.86
N ILE A 221 22.09 -18.25 -9.31
CA ILE A 221 22.94 -17.43 -8.44
C ILE A 221 22.38 -17.35 -7.02
N GLN A 222 23.22 -16.96 -6.08
CA GLN A 222 22.82 -16.77 -4.69
C GLN A 222 21.83 -15.60 -4.57
N MET A 223 20.80 -15.80 -3.72
CA MET A 223 19.86 -14.73 -3.38
C MET A 223 20.57 -13.60 -2.61
N PRO A 224 20.08 -12.35 -2.76
CA PRO A 224 20.57 -11.23 -1.96
C PRO A 224 20.41 -11.49 -0.46
N ASN A 225 21.31 -10.95 0.34
CA ASN A 225 21.16 -10.96 1.80
C ASN A 225 19.88 -10.23 2.19
N GLY A 226 19.10 -10.83 3.08
CA GLY A 226 17.81 -10.27 3.50
C GLY A 226 16.65 -10.54 2.54
N CYS A 227 16.85 -11.29 1.45
CA CYS A 227 15.75 -11.77 0.61
C CYS A 227 14.90 -12.76 1.42
N ILE A 228 13.62 -12.43 1.61
CA ILE A 228 12.64 -13.26 2.34
C ILE A 228 11.68 -13.98 1.40
N GLY A 229 11.77 -13.72 0.10
CA GLY A 229 10.87 -14.30 -0.91
C GLY A 229 11.19 -15.76 -1.22
N THR A 230 10.23 -16.43 -1.81
CA THR A 230 10.32 -17.82 -2.29
C THR A 230 10.26 -17.83 -3.82
N PRO A 231 11.13 -18.59 -4.51
CA PRO A 231 11.07 -18.67 -5.97
C PRO A 231 9.71 -19.16 -6.47
N THR A 232 9.10 -18.41 -7.37
CA THR A 232 7.87 -18.81 -8.05
C THR A 232 8.15 -20.00 -8.97
N GLN A 233 7.33 -21.02 -8.92
CA GLN A 233 7.44 -22.15 -9.84
C GLN A 233 6.83 -21.76 -11.19
N LEU A 234 7.71 -21.52 -12.16
CA LEU A 234 7.31 -21.29 -13.55
C LEU A 234 7.14 -22.65 -14.25
N LYS A 235 5.91 -22.95 -14.68
CA LYS A 235 5.57 -24.22 -15.35
C LYS A 235 5.10 -23.93 -16.78
#